data_4760c8843414f9121881b7daad021b9d
#
_entry.id   4760c8843414f9121881b7daad021b9d
#
_cell.length_a   1.000
_cell.length_b   1.000
_cell.length_c   1.000
_cell.angle_alpha   90.00
_cell.angle_beta   90.00
_cell.angle_gamma   90.00
#
_symmetry.space_group_name_H-M   'P 1'
#
loop_
_entity.id
_entity.type
_entity.pdbx_description
1 polymer ?
#
loop_
_entity_poly.entity_id
_entity_poly.type
_entity_poly.pdbx_seq_one_letter_code
_entity_poly.pdbx_strand_id
1 'polypeptide(L)'
;MALNGIDISSWQSGINLAVVPCDFVVIKATEGINYVNPDYMRAYEQAKTVGKCLGIYHYANGGNIQSEADYFLANVGNRLGEAILILDWEAGNNASFGSCDYAWCKSWLDYVYSKTGVHPILYCSQSISYKFDNIGNYGLWIAQYANNDPTGYQDAPWNEGEYTCAIRQYTSCGRLSGYAGNLDLDKFYGSKEDWGKYAVSDKTNVVVPEQPETPKPATASPEGSILDLVYKTMLGEFGNGEDRIWNLGTRYEEIQNFINHIWVTSTDNLAQEVLSGRYGNGDVRKTVLGSRYEAVQDQVNAGNAQYYTVQSGDTLSGIAFKYGTSY
;
A
#
# COMPACT_ATOMS: atom_id res chain seq x y z
N MET A 1 -13.08 -26.33 9.55
CA MET A 1 -14.12 -25.27 9.47
C MET A 1 -13.48 -24.05 8.84
N ALA A 2 -14.19 -23.38 7.94
CA ALA A 2 -13.68 -22.12 7.36
C ALA A 2 -13.61 -21.02 8.44
N LEU A 3 -12.73 -20.04 8.25
CA LEU A 3 -12.60 -18.88 9.12
C LEU A 3 -13.27 -17.67 8.46
N ASN A 4 -13.90 -16.82 9.26
CA ASN A 4 -14.43 -15.54 8.85
C ASN A 4 -13.48 -14.42 9.21
N GLY A 5 -13.23 -13.51 8.29
CA GLY A 5 -12.32 -12.41 8.50
C GLY A 5 -12.72 -11.10 7.85
N ILE A 6 -11.85 -10.14 8.02
CA ILE A 6 -11.95 -8.82 7.41
C ILE A 6 -10.59 -8.42 6.86
N ASP A 7 -10.59 -7.57 5.86
CA ASP A 7 -9.38 -6.83 5.52
C ASP A 7 -9.59 -5.33 5.74
N ILE A 8 -8.50 -4.65 6.08
CA ILE A 8 -8.53 -3.25 6.51
C ILE A 8 -7.32 -2.46 5.99
N SER A 9 -7.53 -1.17 5.86
CA SER A 9 -6.51 -0.20 5.50
C SER A 9 -6.64 1.07 6.36
N SER A 10 -6.07 2.18 5.90
CA SER A 10 -6.28 3.49 6.53
C SER A 10 -7.75 3.97 6.51
N TRP A 11 -8.60 3.37 5.65
CA TRP A 11 -10.04 3.66 5.62
C TRP A 11 -10.77 3.21 6.90
N GLN A 12 -10.27 2.17 7.56
CA GLN A 12 -10.78 1.65 8.83
C GLN A 12 -9.91 2.09 10.01
N SER A 13 -9.14 3.17 9.87
CA SER A 13 -8.24 3.66 10.92
C SER A 13 -8.97 3.83 12.25
N GLY A 14 -8.35 3.32 13.33
CA GLY A 14 -8.92 3.35 14.66
C GLY A 14 -9.94 2.25 14.96
N ILE A 15 -10.21 1.33 14.02
CA ILE A 15 -11.09 0.17 14.27
C ILE A 15 -10.65 -0.59 15.52
N ASN A 16 -11.61 -0.96 16.38
CA ASN A 16 -11.32 -1.74 17.58
C ASN A 16 -11.47 -3.24 17.31
N LEU A 17 -10.36 -3.89 16.97
CA LEU A 17 -10.32 -5.31 16.65
C LEU A 17 -10.59 -6.24 17.86
N ALA A 18 -10.63 -5.70 19.09
CA ALA A 18 -11.01 -6.49 20.26
C ALA A 18 -12.53 -6.75 20.33
N VAL A 19 -13.33 -5.93 19.67
CA VAL A 19 -14.81 -6.04 19.72
C VAL A 19 -15.43 -6.45 18.39
N VAL A 20 -14.73 -6.27 17.26
CA VAL A 20 -15.20 -6.73 15.95
C VAL A 20 -15.04 -8.24 15.86
N PRO A 21 -16.14 -8.99 15.62
CA PRO A 21 -16.11 -10.45 15.55
C PRO A 21 -15.49 -10.91 14.21
N CYS A 22 -14.23 -11.33 14.25
CA CYS A 22 -13.53 -11.96 13.15
C CYS A 22 -12.52 -12.98 13.67
N ASP A 23 -12.25 -14.04 12.90
CA ASP A 23 -11.22 -15.03 13.23
C ASP A 23 -9.86 -14.57 12.76
N PHE A 24 -9.80 -13.85 11.65
CA PHE A 24 -8.58 -13.29 11.09
C PHE A 24 -8.77 -11.84 10.62
N VAL A 25 -7.68 -11.14 10.48
CA VAL A 25 -7.63 -9.81 9.87
C VAL A 25 -6.42 -9.70 8.94
N VAL A 26 -6.64 -9.16 7.74
CA VAL A 26 -5.61 -8.80 6.78
C VAL A 26 -5.44 -7.29 6.78
N ILE A 27 -4.23 -6.80 6.98
CA ILE A 27 -3.97 -5.37 7.22
C ILE A 27 -3.03 -4.83 6.14
N LYS A 28 -3.42 -3.73 5.48
CA LYS A 28 -2.52 -3.00 4.58
C LYS A 28 -1.29 -2.55 5.35
N ALA A 29 -0.10 -2.97 4.92
CA ALA A 29 1.15 -2.46 5.45
C ALA A 29 1.70 -1.34 4.58
N THR A 30 1.87 -1.59 3.29
CA THR A 30 2.56 -0.68 2.37
C THR A 30 1.85 -0.56 1.02
N GLU A 31 2.20 0.50 0.28
CA GLU A 31 1.85 0.67 -1.14
C GLU A 31 3.05 1.25 -1.88
N GLY A 32 3.39 0.67 -3.05
CA GLY A 32 4.55 1.06 -3.83
C GLY A 32 5.83 1.07 -2.99
N ILE A 33 6.64 2.12 -3.10
CA ILE A 33 7.93 2.21 -2.39
C ILE A 33 8.00 3.32 -1.34
N ASN A 34 6.89 4.00 -1.06
CA ASN A 34 6.91 5.19 -0.19
C ASN A 34 5.80 5.22 0.87
N TYR A 35 4.65 4.58 0.60
CA TYR A 35 3.52 4.64 1.51
C TYR A 35 3.59 3.52 2.57
N VAL A 36 3.42 3.90 3.83
CA VAL A 36 3.12 2.98 4.94
C VAL A 36 1.75 3.36 5.49
N ASN A 37 0.86 2.36 5.65
CA ASN A 37 -0.43 2.60 6.28
C ASN A 37 -0.22 3.13 7.72
N PRO A 38 -0.66 4.34 8.05
CA PRO A 38 -0.40 4.96 9.36
C PRO A 38 -1.02 4.19 10.53
N ASP A 39 -2.07 3.39 10.27
CA ASP A 39 -2.73 2.56 11.30
C ASP A 39 -2.21 1.11 11.36
N TYR A 40 -1.28 0.73 10.46
CA TYR A 40 -0.80 -0.64 10.32
C TYR A 40 -0.34 -1.24 11.64
N MET A 41 0.60 -0.58 12.30
CA MET A 41 1.22 -1.09 13.51
C MET A 41 0.23 -1.21 14.67
N ARG A 42 -0.61 -0.18 14.86
CA ARG A 42 -1.63 -0.20 15.91
C ARG A 42 -2.62 -1.36 15.71
N ALA A 43 -3.13 -1.51 14.47
CA ALA A 43 -4.08 -2.56 14.15
C ALA A 43 -3.45 -3.95 14.28
N TYR A 44 -2.21 -4.12 13.80
CA TYR A 44 -1.47 -5.39 13.91
C TYR A 44 -1.27 -5.83 15.35
N GLU A 45 -0.73 -4.96 16.20
CA GLU A 45 -0.48 -5.27 17.61
C GLU A 45 -1.78 -5.54 18.39
N GLN A 46 -2.85 -4.80 18.08
CA GLN A 46 -4.14 -5.07 18.69
C GLN A 46 -4.69 -6.44 18.28
N ALA A 47 -4.67 -6.77 16.97
CA ALA A 47 -5.14 -8.06 16.46
C ALA A 47 -4.34 -9.23 17.07
N LYS A 48 -3.01 -9.09 17.14
CA LYS A 48 -2.11 -10.06 17.77
C LYS A 48 -2.46 -10.28 19.24
N THR A 49 -2.66 -9.19 19.98
CA THR A 49 -2.98 -9.25 21.42
C THR A 49 -4.28 -9.99 21.69
N VAL A 50 -5.29 -9.86 20.82
CA VAL A 50 -6.58 -10.52 20.97
C VAL A 50 -6.66 -11.89 20.25
N GLY A 51 -5.52 -12.41 19.79
CA GLY A 51 -5.38 -13.78 19.27
C GLY A 51 -6.04 -14.04 17.92
N LYS A 52 -6.17 -13.01 17.07
CA LYS A 52 -6.63 -13.18 15.70
C LYS A 52 -5.53 -13.76 14.81
N CYS A 53 -5.89 -14.52 13.79
CA CYS A 53 -4.97 -14.88 12.72
C CYS A 53 -4.61 -13.63 11.93
N LEU A 54 -3.35 -13.48 11.54
CA LEU A 54 -2.81 -12.25 10.98
C LEU A 54 -2.43 -12.41 9.52
N GLY A 55 -2.78 -11.43 8.70
CA GLY A 55 -2.29 -11.24 7.35
C GLY A 55 -1.84 -9.78 7.17
N ILE A 56 -0.85 -9.57 6.32
CA ILE A 56 -0.37 -8.23 5.96
C ILE A 56 -0.19 -8.15 4.46
N TYR A 57 -0.62 -7.04 3.86
CA TYR A 57 -0.55 -6.90 2.42
C TYR A 57 0.21 -5.66 1.94
N HIS A 58 0.80 -5.85 0.76
CA HIS A 58 1.40 -4.82 -0.06
C HIS A 58 0.50 -4.51 -1.25
N TYR A 59 0.08 -3.27 -1.40
CA TYR A 59 -0.63 -2.80 -2.59
C TYR A 59 0.39 -2.42 -3.67
N ALA A 60 0.35 -3.12 -4.80
CA ALA A 60 1.32 -2.92 -5.87
C ALA A 60 1.04 -1.66 -6.70
N ASN A 61 2.06 -0.85 -6.95
CA ASN A 61 2.00 0.25 -7.92
C ASN A 61 2.54 -0.14 -9.31
N GLY A 62 2.98 -1.40 -9.46
CA GLY A 62 3.46 -1.93 -10.74
C GLY A 62 4.77 -1.31 -11.21
N GLY A 63 5.57 -0.79 -10.28
CA GLY A 63 6.89 -0.23 -10.52
C GLY A 63 8.00 -1.30 -10.56
N ASN A 64 9.18 -0.97 -10.03
CA ASN A 64 10.27 -1.94 -9.95
C ASN A 64 9.94 -3.02 -8.91
N ILE A 65 9.88 -4.25 -9.35
CA ILE A 65 9.45 -5.42 -8.57
C ILE A 65 10.27 -5.59 -7.30
N GLN A 66 11.60 -5.56 -7.41
CA GLN A 66 12.49 -5.75 -6.26
C GLN A 66 12.36 -4.60 -5.26
N SER A 67 12.27 -3.36 -5.75
CA SER A 67 12.12 -2.20 -4.89
C SER A 67 10.82 -2.23 -4.09
N GLU A 68 9.69 -2.63 -4.72
CA GLU A 68 8.41 -2.75 -4.02
C GLU A 68 8.44 -3.92 -3.01
N ALA A 69 9.03 -5.06 -3.39
CA ALA A 69 9.16 -6.20 -2.49
C ALA A 69 10.10 -5.91 -1.31
N ASP A 70 11.26 -5.30 -1.54
CA ASP A 70 12.20 -4.92 -0.48
C ASP A 70 11.58 -3.89 0.47
N TYR A 71 10.82 -2.92 -0.07
CA TYR A 71 10.09 -1.95 0.74
C TYR A 71 9.04 -2.62 1.63
N PHE A 72 8.26 -3.55 1.08
CA PHE A 72 7.31 -4.35 1.85
C PHE A 72 8.01 -5.14 2.94
N LEU A 73 9.04 -5.93 2.60
CA LEU A 73 9.77 -6.78 3.55
C LEU A 73 10.43 -5.98 4.68
N ALA A 74 10.98 -4.79 4.36
CA ALA A 74 11.53 -3.89 5.38
C ALA A 74 10.47 -3.44 6.40
N ASN A 75 9.21 -3.24 5.95
CA ASN A 75 8.09 -2.86 6.83
C ASN A 75 7.39 -4.06 7.49
N VAL A 76 7.58 -5.28 6.98
CA VAL A 76 7.18 -6.51 7.66
C VAL A 76 8.09 -6.75 8.88
N GLY A 77 9.41 -6.55 8.72
CA GLY A 77 10.37 -6.67 9.81
C GLY A 77 10.32 -8.04 10.52
N ASN A 78 10.26 -8.01 11.82
CA ASN A 78 10.23 -9.19 12.70
C ASN A 78 8.90 -9.96 12.73
N ARG A 79 7.91 -9.61 11.88
CA ARG A 79 6.60 -10.28 11.79
C ARG A 79 6.59 -11.45 10.82
N LEU A 80 7.74 -11.76 10.22
CA LEU A 80 7.92 -12.98 9.44
C LEU A 80 7.67 -14.20 10.31
N GLY A 81 6.85 -15.13 9.79
CA GLY A 81 6.44 -16.33 10.54
C GLY A 81 5.22 -16.14 11.44
N GLU A 82 4.72 -14.92 11.61
CA GLU A 82 3.52 -14.61 12.40
C GLU A 82 2.30 -14.32 11.54
N ALA A 83 2.50 -13.72 10.37
CA ALA A 83 1.43 -13.27 9.48
C ALA A 83 1.61 -13.81 8.06
N ILE A 84 0.50 -14.06 7.38
CA ILE A 84 0.49 -14.35 5.93
C ILE A 84 0.95 -13.08 5.19
N LEU A 85 1.88 -13.25 4.24
CA LEU A 85 2.33 -12.19 3.34
C LEU A 85 1.45 -12.16 2.09
N ILE A 86 1.00 -10.99 1.68
CA ILE A 86 0.03 -10.87 0.60
C ILE A 86 0.46 -9.79 -0.38
N LEU A 87 0.37 -10.10 -1.67
CA LEU A 87 0.44 -9.15 -2.77
C LEU A 87 -0.97 -8.77 -3.19
N ASP A 88 -1.29 -7.50 -3.15
CA ASP A 88 -2.55 -6.94 -3.65
C ASP A 88 -2.33 -6.36 -5.04
N TRP A 89 -2.99 -6.99 -6.05
CA TRP A 89 -2.85 -6.64 -7.45
C TRP A 89 -4.15 -6.13 -8.05
N GLU A 90 -4.25 -4.81 -8.18
CA GLU A 90 -5.41 -4.09 -8.67
C GLU A 90 -5.05 -3.01 -9.69
N ALA A 91 -6.07 -2.47 -10.38
CA ALA A 91 -5.89 -1.44 -11.41
C ALA A 91 -5.52 -0.06 -10.85
N GLY A 92 -5.91 0.25 -9.62
CA GLY A 92 -5.71 1.57 -9.02
C GLY A 92 -4.23 1.88 -8.82
N ASN A 93 -3.73 3.00 -9.34
CA ASN A 93 -2.32 3.44 -9.23
C ASN A 93 -1.26 2.41 -9.70
N ASN A 94 -1.64 1.40 -10.49
CA ASN A 94 -0.76 0.32 -10.89
C ASN A 94 -0.37 0.45 -12.37
N ALA A 95 0.87 0.88 -12.61
CA ALA A 95 1.39 1.16 -13.96
C ALA A 95 1.53 -0.08 -14.84
N SER A 96 1.64 -1.28 -14.26
CA SER A 96 1.83 -2.55 -14.98
C SER A 96 0.55 -3.36 -15.12
N PHE A 97 -0.56 -2.93 -14.48
CA PHE A 97 -1.83 -3.63 -14.54
C PHE A 97 -2.37 -3.75 -15.96
N GLY A 98 -2.86 -4.92 -16.30
CA GLY A 98 -3.41 -5.23 -17.63
C GLY A 98 -2.34 -5.56 -18.69
N SER A 99 -1.13 -5.07 -18.56
CA SER A 99 -0.04 -5.28 -19.52
C SER A 99 0.93 -6.38 -19.12
N CYS A 100 1.23 -6.53 -17.84
CA CYS A 100 2.25 -7.45 -17.32
C CYS A 100 1.79 -8.27 -16.10
N ASP A 101 0.48 -8.45 -15.91
CA ASP A 101 -0.12 -9.02 -14.70
C ASP A 101 0.61 -10.27 -14.19
N TYR A 102 0.66 -11.34 -15.00
CA TYR A 102 1.27 -12.60 -14.58
C TYR A 102 2.77 -12.44 -14.29
N ALA A 103 3.50 -11.82 -15.20
CA ALA A 103 4.96 -11.75 -15.12
C ALA A 103 5.40 -10.89 -13.90
N TRP A 104 4.71 -9.79 -13.65
CA TRP A 104 5.00 -8.92 -12.53
C TRP A 104 4.68 -9.61 -11.20
N CYS A 105 3.45 -10.12 -11.06
CA CYS A 105 3.03 -10.80 -9.84
C CYS A 105 3.90 -12.02 -9.54
N LYS A 106 4.14 -12.88 -10.54
CA LYS A 106 4.98 -14.07 -10.36
C LYS A 106 6.39 -13.70 -9.89
N SER A 107 7.00 -12.68 -10.50
CA SER A 107 8.35 -12.25 -10.13
C SER A 107 8.40 -11.67 -8.72
N TRP A 108 7.38 -10.91 -8.30
CA TRP A 108 7.29 -10.38 -6.94
C TRP A 108 7.12 -11.51 -5.90
N LEU A 109 6.21 -12.44 -6.17
CA LEU A 109 5.95 -13.60 -5.30
C LEU A 109 7.21 -14.47 -5.16
N ASP A 110 7.89 -14.77 -6.27
CA ASP A 110 9.13 -15.55 -6.28
C ASP A 110 10.25 -14.83 -5.51
N TYR A 111 10.34 -13.50 -5.68
CA TYR A 111 11.34 -12.71 -4.98
C TYR A 111 11.10 -12.74 -3.45
N VAL A 112 9.88 -12.48 -3.00
CA VAL A 112 9.52 -12.53 -1.58
C VAL A 112 9.77 -13.94 -1.02
N TYR A 113 9.33 -14.99 -1.73
CA TYR A 113 9.62 -16.36 -1.34
C TYR A 113 11.13 -16.64 -1.27
N SER A 114 11.90 -16.16 -2.24
CA SER A 114 13.36 -16.35 -2.24
C SER A 114 14.04 -15.79 -1.00
N LYS A 115 13.54 -14.63 -0.50
CA LYS A 115 14.06 -13.92 0.66
C LYS A 115 13.59 -14.51 2.00
N THR A 116 12.35 -14.97 2.05
CA THR A 116 11.70 -15.32 3.32
C THR A 116 11.44 -16.81 3.50
N GLY A 117 11.33 -17.56 2.40
CA GLY A 117 10.81 -18.93 2.41
C GLY A 117 9.32 -19.04 2.72
N VAL A 118 8.63 -17.93 2.88
CA VAL A 118 7.17 -17.88 3.05
C VAL A 118 6.54 -17.78 1.67
N HIS A 119 5.53 -18.60 1.38
CA HIS A 119 4.75 -18.51 0.14
C HIS A 119 3.69 -17.42 0.28
N PRO A 120 3.85 -16.25 -0.40
CA PRO A 120 2.84 -15.22 -0.31
C PRO A 120 1.53 -15.65 -0.99
N ILE A 121 0.43 -14.98 -0.62
CA ILE A 121 -0.85 -15.08 -1.31
C ILE A 121 -0.98 -13.91 -2.30
N LEU A 122 -1.57 -14.17 -3.46
CA LEU A 122 -1.93 -13.15 -4.45
C LEU A 122 -3.42 -12.80 -4.33
N TYR A 123 -3.71 -11.51 -4.04
CA TYR A 123 -5.06 -10.97 -4.15
C TYR A 123 -5.29 -10.37 -5.54
N CYS A 124 -6.45 -10.67 -6.09
CA CYS A 124 -6.94 -10.05 -7.32
C CYS A 124 -8.47 -10.16 -7.44
N SER A 125 -9.05 -9.36 -8.33
CA SER A 125 -10.44 -9.53 -8.75
C SER A 125 -10.63 -10.84 -9.52
N GLN A 126 -11.78 -11.49 -9.33
CA GLN A 126 -12.17 -12.69 -10.08
C GLN A 126 -12.12 -12.48 -11.60
N SER A 127 -12.42 -11.29 -12.07
CA SER A 127 -12.41 -10.96 -13.51
C SER A 127 -11.06 -11.14 -14.20
N ILE A 128 -9.96 -11.16 -13.45
CA ILE A 128 -8.61 -11.37 -13.96
C ILE A 128 -7.94 -12.63 -13.39
N SER A 129 -8.59 -13.35 -12.49
CA SER A 129 -8.00 -14.50 -11.79
C SER A 129 -7.52 -15.60 -12.74
N TYR A 130 -8.19 -15.77 -13.90
CA TYR A 130 -7.79 -16.72 -14.94
C TYR A 130 -6.36 -16.51 -15.45
N LYS A 131 -5.81 -15.31 -15.31
CA LYS A 131 -4.42 -15.01 -15.67
C LYS A 131 -3.42 -15.70 -14.74
N PHE A 132 -3.88 -16.13 -13.56
CA PHE A 132 -3.05 -16.68 -12.50
C PHE A 132 -3.29 -18.18 -12.24
N ASP A 133 -4.03 -18.88 -13.10
CA ASP A 133 -4.35 -20.31 -12.95
C ASP A 133 -3.09 -21.20 -12.74
N ASN A 134 -1.93 -20.78 -13.23
CA ASN A 134 -0.67 -21.50 -13.11
C ASN A 134 0.40 -20.68 -12.37
N ILE A 135 0.01 -19.88 -11.37
CA ILE A 135 0.94 -19.02 -10.62
C ILE A 135 1.97 -19.81 -9.77
N GLY A 136 1.85 -21.12 -9.68
CA GLY A 136 2.72 -22.00 -8.90
C GLY A 136 2.14 -22.33 -7.53
N ASN A 137 3.01 -22.50 -6.54
CA ASN A 137 2.60 -22.86 -5.16
C ASN A 137 2.12 -21.66 -4.33
N TYR A 138 1.59 -20.64 -4.97
CA TYR A 138 1.07 -19.47 -4.29
C TYR A 138 -0.44 -19.55 -4.13
N GLY A 139 -0.93 -19.22 -2.92
CA GLY A 139 -2.36 -19.13 -2.66
C GLY A 139 -2.98 -17.96 -3.43
N LEU A 140 -4.28 -18.07 -3.68
CA LEU A 140 -5.06 -16.97 -4.25
C LEU A 140 -6.05 -16.43 -3.21
N TRP A 141 -6.19 -15.14 -3.15
CA TRP A 141 -7.27 -14.43 -2.48
C TRP A 141 -8.06 -13.70 -3.56
N ILE A 142 -9.31 -14.12 -3.77
CA ILE A 142 -10.10 -13.66 -4.91
C ILE A 142 -11.29 -12.84 -4.44
N ALA A 143 -11.43 -11.63 -4.99
CA ALA A 143 -12.56 -10.75 -4.77
C ALA A 143 -13.64 -10.95 -5.82
N GLN A 144 -14.85 -11.23 -5.37
CA GLN A 144 -16.05 -11.27 -6.21
C GLN A 144 -17.31 -11.01 -5.38
N TYR A 145 -18.03 -9.97 -5.70
CA TYR A 145 -19.21 -9.52 -4.97
C TYR A 145 -20.49 -9.85 -5.74
N ALA A 146 -21.52 -10.29 -5.03
CA ALA A 146 -22.85 -10.49 -5.61
C ALA A 146 -23.52 -9.14 -5.95
N ASN A 147 -23.41 -8.20 -5.02
CA ASN A 147 -23.96 -6.85 -5.09
C ASN A 147 -23.26 -5.96 -4.03
N ASN A 148 -23.74 -4.73 -3.86
CA ASN A 148 -23.26 -3.79 -2.85
C ASN A 148 -24.25 -3.63 -1.67
N ASP A 149 -25.12 -4.59 -1.44
CA ASP A 149 -26.05 -4.56 -0.31
C ASP A 149 -25.30 -4.84 1.01
N PRO A 150 -25.63 -4.15 2.10
CA PRO A 150 -25.06 -4.44 3.40
C PRO A 150 -25.34 -5.88 3.84
N THR A 151 -24.31 -6.60 4.29
CA THR A 151 -24.45 -7.98 4.77
C THR A 151 -23.54 -8.27 5.95
N GLY A 152 -23.88 -9.27 6.76
CA GLY A 152 -22.97 -9.90 7.72
C GLY A 152 -22.18 -11.04 7.08
N TYR A 153 -21.53 -11.86 7.92
CA TYR A 153 -20.87 -13.07 7.45
C TYR A 153 -21.86 -14.05 6.80
N GLN A 154 -21.40 -14.68 5.73
CA GLN A 154 -22.18 -15.62 4.93
C GLN A 154 -21.55 -17.01 5.00
N ASP A 155 -22.34 -18.03 5.35
CA ASP A 155 -21.88 -19.43 5.36
C ASP A 155 -21.56 -19.93 3.95
N ALA A 156 -22.32 -19.49 2.96
CA ALA A 156 -22.14 -19.79 1.55
C ALA A 156 -22.25 -18.49 0.71
N PRO A 157 -21.14 -17.75 0.53
CA PRO A 157 -21.15 -16.59 -0.35
C PRO A 157 -21.59 -16.93 -1.78
N TRP A 158 -22.24 -15.96 -2.45
CA TRP A 158 -22.67 -16.14 -3.83
C TRP A 158 -21.53 -16.65 -4.72
N ASN A 159 -21.84 -17.62 -5.58
CA ASN A 159 -20.90 -18.22 -6.52
C ASN A 159 -19.75 -19.00 -5.85
N GLU A 160 -19.95 -19.45 -4.61
CA GLU A 160 -18.97 -20.28 -3.91
C GLU A 160 -18.77 -21.62 -4.64
N GLY A 161 -17.50 -22.01 -4.85
CA GLY A 161 -17.14 -23.26 -5.52
C GLY A 161 -16.87 -23.13 -7.02
N GLU A 162 -17.19 -22.01 -7.66
CA GLU A 162 -16.94 -21.80 -9.09
C GLU A 162 -15.44 -21.66 -9.43
N TYR A 163 -14.62 -21.32 -8.45
CA TYR A 163 -13.17 -21.21 -8.58
C TYR A 163 -12.47 -21.56 -7.27
N THR A 164 -11.22 -22.00 -7.39
CA THR A 164 -10.39 -22.37 -6.23
C THR A 164 -9.62 -21.16 -5.72
N CYS A 165 -9.71 -20.89 -4.43
CA CYS A 165 -8.91 -19.87 -3.74
C CYS A 165 -8.67 -20.26 -2.28
N ALA A 166 -7.64 -19.71 -1.67
CA ALA A 166 -7.39 -19.85 -0.24
C ALA A 166 -8.30 -18.92 0.58
N ILE A 167 -8.46 -17.67 0.11
CA ILE A 167 -9.32 -16.66 0.72
C ILE A 167 -10.26 -16.11 -0.36
N ARG A 168 -11.47 -15.82 0.04
CA ARG A 168 -12.49 -15.16 -0.79
C ARG A 168 -12.96 -13.89 -0.10
N GLN A 169 -12.86 -12.76 -0.79
CA GLN A 169 -13.51 -11.50 -0.41
C GLN A 169 -14.84 -11.43 -1.16
N TYR A 170 -15.95 -11.39 -0.45
CA TYR A 170 -17.28 -11.52 -1.08
C TYR A 170 -18.17 -10.28 -0.96
N THR A 171 -17.72 -9.26 -0.23
CA THR A 171 -18.37 -7.94 -0.15
C THR A 171 -17.42 -6.88 0.38
N SER A 172 -17.63 -5.64 -0.02
CA SER A 172 -17.04 -4.43 0.56
C SER A 172 -18.07 -3.59 1.34
N CYS A 173 -19.26 -4.14 1.55
CA CYS A 173 -20.36 -3.49 2.26
C CYS A 173 -20.77 -4.27 3.53
N GLY A 174 -19.81 -4.95 4.14
CA GLY A 174 -20.02 -5.73 5.37
C GLY A 174 -20.43 -4.87 6.55
N ARG A 175 -21.29 -5.44 7.40
CA ARG A 175 -21.74 -4.83 8.67
C ARG A 175 -21.53 -5.81 9.79
N LEU A 176 -20.62 -5.48 10.70
CA LEU A 176 -20.33 -6.26 11.89
C LEU A 176 -20.53 -5.41 13.14
N SER A 177 -20.91 -6.06 14.24
CA SER A 177 -20.96 -5.39 15.54
C SER A 177 -19.57 -4.83 15.91
N GLY A 178 -19.54 -3.67 16.56
CA GLY A 178 -18.29 -3.03 16.99
C GLY A 178 -17.66 -2.09 15.95
N TYR A 179 -18.22 -2.00 14.73
CA TYR A 179 -17.80 -1.03 13.72
C TYR A 179 -19.00 -0.49 12.94
N ALA A 180 -19.07 0.85 12.78
CA ALA A 180 -20.20 1.51 12.14
C ALA A 180 -20.06 1.68 10.62
N GLY A 181 -18.84 1.52 10.08
CA GLY A 181 -18.54 1.68 8.65
C GLY A 181 -18.74 0.41 7.83
N ASN A 182 -18.41 0.50 6.55
CA ASN A 182 -18.29 -0.66 5.67
C ASN A 182 -17.01 -1.43 5.99
N LEU A 183 -17.10 -2.75 5.89
CA LEU A 183 -15.98 -3.68 6.00
C LEU A 183 -15.94 -4.60 4.80
N ASP A 184 -14.76 -4.91 4.35
CA ASP A 184 -14.52 -6.03 3.46
C ASP A 184 -14.64 -7.31 4.28
N LEU A 185 -15.50 -8.25 3.82
CA LEU A 185 -15.71 -9.52 4.51
C LEU A 185 -15.12 -10.65 3.70
N ASP A 186 -14.36 -11.48 4.41
CA ASP A 186 -13.58 -12.55 3.86
C ASP A 186 -13.94 -13.91 4.45
N LYS A 187 -13.72 -14.95 3.64
CA LYS A 187 -13.79 -16.34 4.05
C LYS A 187 -12.49 -17.06 3.68
N PHE A 188 -11.80 -17.60 4.67
CA PHE A 188 -10.63 -18.46 4.45
C PHE A 188 -11.06 -19.93 4.49
N TYR A 189 -10.68 -20.70 3.47
CA TYR A 189 -11.06 -22.10 3.30
C TYR A 189 -10.10 -23.05 4.03
N GLY A 190 -9.97 -22.88 5.34
CA GLY A 190 -9.11 -23.68 6.19
C GLY A 190 -9.35 -23.42 7.66
N SER A 191 -8.59 -24.12 8.51
CA SER A 191 -8.55 -23.93 9.95
C SER A 191 -7.50 -22.88 10.35
N LYS A 192 -7.44 -22.52 11.63
CA LYS A 192 -6.34 -21.69 12.18
C LYS A 192 -4.95 -22.34 11.98
N GLU A 193 -4.90 -23.66 12.03
CA GLU A 193 -3.66 -24.40 11.75
C GLU A 193 -3.27 -24.25 10.28
N ASP A 194 -4.23 -24.32 9.35
CA ASP A 194 -3.96 -24.13 7.93
C ASP A 194 -3.55 -22.68 7.63
N TRP A 195 -4.12 -21.69 8.32
CA TRP A 195 -3.67 -20.30 8.25
C TRP A 195 -2.19 -20.18 8.64
N GLY A 196 -1.81 -20.83 9.76
CA GLY A 196 -0.43 -20.82 10.23
C GLY A 196 0.57 -21.39 9.22
N LYS A 197 0.17 -22.37 8.40
CA LYS A 197 1.04 -22.95 7.35
C LYS A 197 1.39 -21.94 6.25
N TYR A 198 0.52 -20.98 5.95
CA TYR A 198 0.82 -19.90 5.02
C TYR A 198 1.75 -18.83 5.60
N ALA A 199 1.81 -18.71 6.93
CA ALA A 199 2.62 -17.68 7.57
C ALA A 199 4.09 -18.12 7.77
N VAL A 200 4.36 -19.43 7.82
CA VAL A 200 5.70 -19.94 8.14
C VAL A 200 6.52 -20.27 6.91
N SER A 201 7.84 -20.19 7.07
CA SER A 201 8.81 -20.61 6.04
C SER A 201 8.85 -22.13 5.89
N ASP A 202 8.85 -22.61 4.65
CA ASP A 202 9.11 -24.04 4.34
C ASP A 202 10.60 -24.35 4.16
N LYS A 203 11.47 -23.36 4.21
CA LYS A 203 12.92 -23.52 4.16
C LYS A 203 13.48 -23.81 5.56
N THR A 204 14.13 -24.94 5.73
CA THR A 204 14.72 -25.38 7.00
C THR A 204 15.89 -24.50 7.50
N ASN A 205 16.37 -23.54 6.70
CA ASN A 205 17.46 -22.60 7.01
C ASN A 205 17.21 -21.21 6.39
N VAL A 206 16.03 -20.65 6.55
CA VAL A 206 15.93 -19.22 6.37
C VAL A 206 16.61 -18.58 7.55
N VAL A 207 17.82 -18.08 7.33
CA VAL A 207 18.35 -17.02 8.18
C VAL A 207 17.40 -15.87 7.98
N VAL A 208 16.37 -15.75 8.83
CA VAL A 208 15.72 -14.47 9.08
C VAL A 208 16.90 -13.54 9.32
N PRO A 209 17.09 -12.46 8.53
CA PRO A 209 18.15 -11.52 8.82
C PRO A 209 18.04 -11.22 10.30
N GLU A 210 19.01 -11.67 11.08
CA GLU A 210 19.04 -11.47 12.52
C GLU A 210 19.11 -9.96 12.68
N GLN A 211 17.93 -9.40 12.92
CA GLN A 211 17.85 -7.99 13.27
C GLN A 211 18.67 -7.85 14.53
N PRO A 212 19.65 -6.95 14.61
CA PRO A 212 20.44 -6.81 15.81
C PRO A 212 19.50 -6.64 16.99
N GLU A 213 19.45 -7.64 17.87
CA GLU A 213 18.78 -7.57 19.17
C GLU A 213 19.53 -6.62 20.09
N THR A 214 19.57 -5.37 19.75
CA THR A 214 19.88 -4.32 20.70
C THR A 214 19.04 -3.10 20.32
N PRO A 215 18.32 -2.51 21.26
CA PRO A 215 17.79 -1.19 21.03
C PRO A 215 18.98 -0.29 20.72
N LYS A 216 19.11 0.08 19.45
CA LYS A 216 20.05 1.14 19.07
C LYS A 216 19.65 2.35 19.90
N PRO A 217 20.57 2.94 20.68
CA PRO A 217 20.24 4.10 21.52
C PRO A 217 19.51 5.09 20.62
N ALA A 218 18.41 5.67 21.13
CA ALA A 218 17.67 6.68 20.40
C ALA A 218 18.66 7.74 19.90
N THR A 219 18.96 7.71 18.62
CA THR A 219 19.73 8.80 17.99
C THR A 219 18.89 10.05 18.15
N ALA A 220 19.50 11.15 18.52
CA ALA A 220 18.80 12.44 18.58
C ALA A 220 18.06 12.63 17.26
N SER A 221 16.77 12.97 17.34
CA SER A 221 15.95 13.18 16.14
C SER A 221 16.64 14.18 15.21
N PRO A 222 16.64 13.93 13.89
CA PRO A 222 17.36 14.81 12.96
C PRO A 222 16.78 16.23 12.99
N GLU A 223 17.66 17.20 12.94
CA GLU A 223 17.29 18.61 12.79
C GLU A 223 16.95 18.93 11.32
N GLY A 224 16.08 19.88 11.11
CA GLY A 224 15.67 20.35 9.80
C GLY A 224 14.16 20.64 9.72
N SER A 225 13.74 21.29 8.65
CA SER A 225 12.33 21.48 8.36
C SER A 225 11.68 20.14 7.96
N ILE A 226 10.36 20.05 8.07
CA ILE A 226 9.61 18.87 7.61
C ILE A 226 9.96 18.58 6.14
N LEU A 227 9.97 19.60 5.28
CA LEU A 227 10.27 19.43 3.86
C LEU A 227 11.68 18.90 3.61
N ASP A 228 12.70 19.39 4.35
CA ASP A 228 14.09 18.91 4.22
C ASP A 228 14.20 17.44 4.63
N LEU A 229 13.53 17.04 5.72
CA LEU A 229 13.55 15.68 6.20
C LEU A 229 12.75 14.74 5.29
N VAL A 230 11.62 15.19 4.74
CA VAL A 230 10.87 14.47 3.71
C VAL A 230 11.75 14.26 2.47
N TYR A 231 12.41 15.31 1.97
CA TYR A 231 13.30 15.22 0.83
C TYR A 231 14.41 14.18 1.04
N LYS A 232 15.10 14.21 2.18
CA LYS A 232 16.12 13.23 2.56
C LYS A 232 15.57 11.81 2.71
N THR A 233 14.34 11.70 3.27
CA THR A 233 13.67 10.42 3.39
C THR A 233 13.37 9.81 2.01
N MET A 234 12.92 10.63 1.06
CA MET A 234 12.66 10.20 -0.31
C MET A 234 13.94 9.83 -1.08
N LEU A 235 15.09 10.38 -0.69
CA LEU A 235 16.42 9.98 -1.18
C LEU A 235 16.95 8.70 -0.50
N GLY A 236 16.24 8.16 0.52
CA GLY A 236 16.64 6.96 1.22
C GLY A 236 17.64 7.16 2.37
N GLU A 237 17.99 8.41 2.74
CA GLU A 237 19.01 8.69 3.76
C GLU A 237 18.66 8.14 5.15
N PHE A 238 17.38 7.94 5.45
CA PHE A 238 16.90 7.38 6.72
C PHE A 238 16.56 5.90 6.65
N GLY A 239 16.85 5.23 5.51
CA GLY A 239 16.51 3.81 5.30
C GLY A 239 15.01 3.57 5.13
N ASN A 240 14.59 2.32 5.35
CA ASN A 240 13.20 1.86 5.25
C ASN A 240 12.79 1.11 6.51
N GLY A 241 11.47 0.93 6.70
CA GLY A 241 10.93 0.17 7.82
C GLY A 241 11.44 0.66 9.18
N GLU A 242 11.96 -0.25 9.98
CA GLU A 242 12.46 0.06 11.32
C GLU A 242 13.65 1.01 11.32
N ASP A 243 14.57 0.92 10.35
CA ASP A 243 15.69 1.87 10.23
C ASP A 243 15.18 3.30 10.07
N ARG A 244 14.13 3.52 9.26
CA ARG A 244 13.51 4.83 9.10
C ARG A 244 12.91 5.33 10.41
N ILE A 245 12.19 4.45 11.14
CA ILE A 245 11.62 4.78 12.45
C ILE A 245 12.72 5.22 13.42
N TRP A 246 13.81 4.44 13.50
CA TRP A 246 14.94 4.72 14.38
C TRP A 246 15.68 6.01 14.00
N ASN A 247 15.99 6.17 12.70
CA ASN A 247 16.79 7.29 12.24
C ASN A 247 16.04 8.63 12.27
N LEU A 248 14.70 8.61 12.15
CA LEU A 248 13.85 9.79 12.31
C LEU A 248 13.44 10.03 13.77
N GLY A 249 13.45 9.01 14.61
CA GLY A 249 13.09 9.11 16.02
C GLY A 249 11.70 9.76 16.22
N THR A 250 11.61 10.78 17.08
CA THR A 250 10.34 11.48 17.36
C THR A 250 9.76 12.23 16.15
N ARG A 251 10.55 12.40 15.07
CA ARG A 251 10.13 13.06 13.82
C ARG A 251 9.47 12.09 12.83
N TYR A 252 9.50 10.77 13.10
CA TYR A 252 9.01 9.76 12.16
C TYR A 252 7.55 9.98 11.74
N GLU A 253 6.66 10.14 12.70
CA GLU A 253 5.21 10.25 12.40
C GLU A 253 4.89 11.47 11.53
N GLU A 254 5.45 12.64 11.82
CA GLU A 254 5.19 13.84 11.04
C GLU A 254 5.75 13.73 9.62
N ILE A 255 6.93 13.13 9.46
CA ILE A 255 7.57 12.94 8.15
C ILE A 255 6.81 11.90 7.33
N GLN A 256 6.50 10.76 7.92
CA GLN A 256 5.76 9.70 7.22
C GLN A 256 4.33 10.15 6.87
N ASN A 257 3.66 10.89 7.74
CA ASN A 257 2.35 11.46 7.45
C ASN A 257 2.39 12.48 6.31
N PHE A 258 3.45 13.28 6.19
CA PHE A 258 3.62 14.18 5.05
C PHE A 258 3.78 13.40 3.74
N ILE A 259 4.57 12.33 3.74
CA ILE A 259 4.76 11.45 2.59
C ILE A 259 3.43 10.77 2.22
N ASN A 260 2.74 10.19 3.20
CA ASN A 260 1.45 9.53 2.99
C ASN A 260 0.39 10.47 2.43
N HIS A 261 0.38 11.75 2.88
CA HIS A 261 -0.51 12.79 2.37
C HIS A 261 -0.38 12.96 0.84
N ILE A 262 0.84 12.92 0.30
CA ILE A 262 1.07 13.02 -1.14
C ILE A 262 0.36 11.88 -1.89
N TRP A 263 0.31 10.68 -1.31
CA TRP A 263 -0.26 9.50 -1.96
C TRP A 263 -1.78 9.47 -1.95
N VAL A 264 -2.40 9.95 -0.89
CA VAL A 264 -3.87 9.90 -0.72
C VAL A 264 -4.58 11.16 -1.25
N THR A 265 -3.82 12.24 -1.52
CA THR A 265 -4.38 13.51 -1.97
C THR A 265 -4.59 13.52 -3.49
N SER A 266 -5.70 14.07 -3.96
CA SER A 266 -5.98 14.22 -5.40
C SER A 266 -4.94 15.08 -6.10
N THR A 267 -4.72 14.85 -7.40
CA THR A 267 -3.77 15.63 -8.22
C THR A 267 -4.09 17.13 -8.20
N ASP A 268 -5.37 17.48 -8.26
CA ASP A 268 -5.81 18.88 -8.22
C ASP A 268 -5.46 19.56 -6.89
N ASN A 269 -5.67 18.88 -5.77
CA ASN A 269 -5.31 19.41 -4.45
C ASN A 269 -3.80 19.51 -4.29
N LEU A 270 -3.04 18.51 -4.75
CA LEU A 270 -1.56 18.58 -4.76
C LEU A 270 -1.07 19.75 -5.60
N ALA A 271 -1.69 20.03 -6.75
CA ALA A 271 -1.36 21.18 -7.60
C ALA A 271 -1.59 22.50 -6.85
N GLN A 272 -2.69 22.65 -6.11
CA GLN A 272 -2.93 23.83 -5.27
C GLN A 272 -1.89 23.96 -4.14
N GLU A 273 -1.52 22.86 -3.53
CA GLU A 273 -0.47 22.84 -2.50
C GLU A 273 0.91 23.18 -3.07
N VAL A 274 1.22 22.78 -4.32
CA VAL A 274 2.42 23.21 -5.04
C VAL A 274 2.42 24.72 -5.24
N LEU A 275 1.31 25.31 -5.66
CA LEU A 275 1.16 26.75 -5.83
C LEU A 275 1.33 27.51 -4.51
N SER A 276 0.94 26.92 -3.39
CA SER A 276 1.19 27.47 -2.05
C SER A 276 2.63 27.32 -1.55
N GLY A 277 3.49 26.62 -2.30
CA GLY A 277 4.90 26.41 -1.97
C GLY A 277 5.19 25.22 -1.06
N ARG A 278 4.20 24.39 -0.72
CA ARG A 278 4.32 23.28 0.25
C ARG A 278 5.43 22.27 -0.08
N TYR A 279 5.67 22.02 -1.36
CA TYR A 279 6.62 21.00 -1.84
C TYR A 279 7.95 21.57 -2.35
N GLY A 280 8.24 22.85 -2.07
CA GLY A 280 9.46 23.51 -2.54
C GLY A 280 9.49 23.69 -4.06
N ASN A 281 10.70 23.76 -4.63
CA ASN A 281 10.93 24.02 -6.06
C ASN A 281 11.97 23.07 -6.65
N GLY A 282 12.00 22.96 -7.99
CA GLY A 282 13.01 22.22 -8.74
C GLY A 282 13.11 20.76 -8.29
N ASP A 283 14.35 20.31 -8.04
CA ASP A 283 14.63 18.92 -7.68
C ASP A 283 13.98 18.50 -6.35
N VAL A 284 13.85 19.41 -5.38
CA VAL A 284 13.16 19.13 -4.12
C VAL A 284 11.72 18.72 -4.40
N ARG A 285 10.97 19.53 -5.17
CA ARG A 285 9.59 19.21 -5.55
C ARG A 285 9.51 17.88 -6.28
N LYS A 286 10.38 17.69 -7.27
CA LYS A 286 10.39 16.47 -8.09
C LYS A 286 10.62 15.23 -7.23
N THR A 287 11.58 15.26 -6.34
CA THR A 287 11.90 14.15 -5.43
C THR A 287 10.76 13.90 -4.44
N VAL A 288 10.24 14.96 -3.81
CA VAL A 288 9.20 14.85 -2.77
C VAL A 288 7.88 14.32 -3.35
N LEU A 289 7.46 14.78 -4.53
CA LEU A 289 6.26 14.26 -5.19
C LEU A 289 6.46 12.90 -5.85
N GLY A 290 7.72 12.49 -6.10
CA GLY A 290 8.05 11.19 -6.66
C GLY A 290 7.31 10.90 -7.97
N SER A 291 6.69 9.73 -8.10
CA SER A 291 5.93 9.34 -9.30
C SER A 291 4.69 10.21 -9.57
N ARG A 292 4.23 11.00 -8.57
CA ARG A 292 3.11 11.94 -8.73
C ARG A 292 3.53 13.26 -9.40
N TYR A 293 4.85 13.52 -9.51
CA TYR A 293 5.38 14.81 -9.95
C TYR A 293 4.85 15.26 -11.31
N GLU A 294 4.94 14.43 -12.34
CA GLU A 294 4.57 14.81 -13.72
C GLU A 294 3.08 15.21 -13.80
N ALA A 295 2.18 14.38 -13.26
CA ALA A 295 0.74 14.66 -13.29
C ALA A 295 0.39 15.94 -12.50
N VAL A 296 1.03 16.15 -11.34
CA VAL A 296 0.80 17.35 -10.52
C VAL A 296 1.37 18.59 -11.22
N GLN A 297 2.56 18.49 -11.83
CA GLN A 297 3.19 19.61 -12.52
C GLN A 297 2.41 20.02 -13.79
N ASP A 298 1.86 19.05 -14.52
CA ASP A 298 0.98 19.31 -15.67
C ASP A 298 -0.27 20.09 -15.23
N GLN A 299 -0.87 19.69 -14.09
CA GLN A 299 -2.03 20.41 -13.55
C GLN A 299 -1.67 21.83 -13.09
N VAL A 300 -0.51 22.02 -12.46
CA VAL A 300 0.04 23.34 -12.08
C VAL A 300 0.22 24.21 -13.34
N ASN A 301 0.82 23.63 -14.38
CA ASN A 301 1.06 24.35 -15.65
C ASN A 301 -0.24 24.69 -16.35
N ALA A 302 -1.22 23.78 -16.37
CA ALA A 302 -2.55 24.02 -16.96
C ALA A 302 -3.30 25.13 -16.22
N GLY A 303 -3.24 25.17 -14.89
CA GLY A 303 -3.85 26.21 -14.06
C GLY A 303 -3.22 27.60 -14.23
N ASN A 304 -1.94 27.64 -14.61
CA ASN A 304 -1.19 28.87 -14.86
C ASN A 304 -1.18 29.29 -16.35
N ALA A 305 -1.76 28.49 -17.26
CA ALA A 305 -1.79 28.81 -18.67
C ALA A 305 -2.68 30.06 -18.91
N GLN A 306 -2.07 31.12 -19.37
CA GLN A 306 -2.80 32.28 -19.87
C GLN A 306 -3.02 32.15 -21.39
N TYR A 307 -4.26 32.09 -21.82
CA TYR A 307 -4.61 32.03 -23.23
C TYR A 307 -4.90 33.43 -23.75
N TYR A 308 -4.28 33.79 -24.88
CA TYR A 308 -4.54 35.00 -25.59
C TYR A 308 -5.06 34.67 -26.99
N THR A 309 -6.21 35.20 -27.35
CA THR A 309 -6.70 35.08 -28.72
C THR A 309 -6.01 36.11 -29.61
N VAL A 310 -5.18 35.62 -30.52
CA VAL A 310 -4.40 36.47 -31.45
C VAL A 310 -5.35 37.32 -32.30
N GLN A 311 -5.08 38.58 -32.35
CA GLN A 311 -5.83 39.58 -33.15
C GLN A 311 -5.05 39.96 -34.42
N SER A 312 -5.75 40.47 -35.41
CA SER A 312 -5.09 40.96 -36.64
C SER A 312 -4.14 42.11 -36.29
N GLY A 313 -2.86 41.95 -36.64
CA GLY A 313 -1.80 42.93 -36.34
C GLY A 313 -0.90 42.57 -35.16
N ASP A 314 -1.24 41.51 -34.41
CA ASP A 314 -0.39 41.01 -33.34
C ASP A 314 0.90 40.36 -33.89
N THR A 315 1.98 40.51 -33.12
CA THR A 315 3.22 39.79 -33.35
C THR A 315 3.55 38.94 -32.12
N LEU A 316 4.22 37.81 -32.31
CA LEU A 316 4.64 36.93 -31.17
C LEU A 316 5.46 37.70 -30.15
N SER A 317 6.39 38.54 -30.59
CA SER A 317 7.21 39.39 -29.73
C SER A 317 6.39 40.43 -28.95
N GLY A 318 5.37 41.00 -29.56
CA GLY A 318 4.44 41.97 -28.94
C GLY A 318 3.60 41.28 -27.86
N ILE A 319 3.07 40.08 -28.15
CA ILE A 319 2.32 39.27 -27.20
C ILE A 319 3.24 38.85 -26.04
N ALA A 320 4.43 38.32 -26.32
CA ALA A 320 5.38 37.93 -25.30
C ALA A 320 5.77 39.09 -24.37
N PHE A 321 6.01 40.28 -24.93
CA PHE A 321 6.27 41.51 -24.15
C PHE A 321 5.09 41.88 -23.26
N LYS A 322 3.87 41.81 -23.77
CA LYS A 322 2.63 42.12 -23.03
C LYS A 322 2.41 41.22 -21.82
N TYR A 323 2.83 39.95 -21.91
CA TYR A 323 2.66 38.95 -20.86
C TYR A 323 3.95 38.64 -20.09
N GLY A 324 5.03 39.40 -20.27
CA GLY A 324 6.29 39.27 -19.55
C GLY A 324 7.00 37.93 -19.77
N THR A 325 6.86 37.34 -20.96
CA THR A 325 7.46 36.06 -21.33
C THR A 325 8.34 36.18 -22.57
N SER A 326 9.01 35.10 -22.95
CA SER A 326 9.78 34.96 -24.20
C SER A 326 9.03 34.01 -25.16
N TYR A 327 9.22 34.18 -26.45
CA TYR A 327 8.67 33.32 -27.51
C TYR A 327 9.74 32.41 -28.09
#